data_1a8d8d626f05dd0b62f53d4c8d51c4b6
#
_entry.id   1a8d8d626f05dd0b62f53d4c8d51c4b6
#
_cell.length_a   1.000
_cell.length_b   1.000
_cell.length_c   1.000
_cell.angle_alpha   90.00
_cell.angle_beta   90.00
_cell.angle_gamma   90.00
#
_symmetry.space_group_name_H-M   'P 1'
#
loop_
_entity.id
_entity.type
_entity.pdbx_description
1 polymer ?
#
loop_
_entity_poly.entity_id
_entity_poly.type
_entity_poly.pdbx_seq_one_letter_code
_entity_poly.pdbx_strand_id
1 'polypeptide(L)'
;DLSKKSIDLFKIARPRDINLNFGVGSKNEILDYFYNKKIFPNNTFNANFAKSFLKKNEIKKGKIEVKTLKSIMENYSTEKKIDLLDIDAEGFDLNVLKGMDFEKYTIDLIMIEVHHYDDKTKKIANEILNFLTKKNFKLVFGIYPGNCIFKKSI
;
A
#
# COMPACT_ATOMS: atom_id res chain seq x y z
N ASP A 1 3.09 -7.48 -3.74
CA ASP A 1 2.80 -6.90 -5.06
C ASP A 1 1.76 -7.75 -5.80
N LEU A 2 0.85 -7.11 -6.55
CA LEU A 2 -0.20 -7.76 -7.33
C LEU A 2 0.37 -8.47 -8.57
N SER A 3 1.52 -8.05 -9.07
CA SER A 3 2.16 -8.61 -10.25
C SER A 3 3.00 -9.84 -9.91
N LYS A 4 2.50 -11.03 -10.29
CA LYS A 4 3.28 -12.26 -10.17
C LYS A 4 4.64 -12.16 -10.87
N LYS A 5 4.71 -11.50 -12.02
CA LYS A 5 5.96 -11.33 -12.77
C LYS A 5 6.97 -10.49 -12.01
N SER A 6 6.55 -9.41 -11.33
CA SER A 6 7.42 -8.60 -10.46
C SER A 6 7.95 -9.45 -9.31
N ILE A 7 7.09 -10.24 -8.67
CA ILE A 7 7.49 -11.14 -7.58
C ILE A 7 8.51 -12.18 -8.07
N ASP A 8 8.31 -12.78 -9.24
CA ASP A 8 9.25 -13.76 -9.78
C ASP A 8 10.64 -13.13 -10.06
N LEU A 9 10.68 -11.87 -10.54
CA LEU A 9 11.91 -11.11 -10.71
C LEU A 9 12.57 -10.75 -9.36
N PHE A 10 11.79 -10.33 -8.37
CA PHE A 10 12.30 -10.02 -7.03
C PHE A 10 12.89 -11.26 -6.34
N LYS A 11 12.31 -12.44 -6.50
CA LYS A 11 12.88 -13.68 -5.97
C LYS A 11 14.29 -13.96 -6.50
N ILE A 12 14.57 -13.55 -7.73
CA ILE A 12 15.91 -13.68 -8.34
C ILE A 12 16.84 -12.56 -7.86
N ALA A 13 16.37 -11.30 -7.93
CA ALA A 13 17.19 -10.14 -7.64
C ALA A 13 17.41 -9.91 -6.13
N ARG A 14 16.45 -10.33 -5.32
CA ARG A 14 16.42 -10.14 -3.86
C ARG A 14 16.06 -11.45 -3.13
N PRO A 15 16.89 -12.48 -3.20
CA PRO A 15 16.54 -13.82 -2.70
C PRO A 15 16.44 -13.92 -1.17
N ARG A 16 16.97 -12.93 -0.44
CA ARG A 16 16.85 -12.87 1.04
C ARG A 16 15.53 -12.26 1.51
N ASP A 17 14.80 -11.59 0.61
CA ASP A 17 13.56 -10.91 0.96
C ASP A 17 12.38 -11.88 0.89
N ILE A 18 11.38 -11.63 1.72
CA ILE A 18 10.10 -12.34 1.64
C ILE A 18 9.23 -11.64 0.59
N ASN A 19 9.19 -12.20 -0.61
CA ASN A 19 8.45 -11.66 -1.75
C ASN A 19 7.10 -12.35 -1.91
N LEU A 20 6.00 -11.63 -1.69
CA LEU A 20 4.65 -12.18 -1.59
C LEU A 20 3.74 -11.64 -2.71
N ASN A 21 3.02 -12.56 -3.39
CA ASN A 21 2.10 -12.22 -4.48
C ASN A 21 0.65 -12.21 -3.99
N PHE A 22 0.27 -11.14 -3.33
CA PHE A 22 -1.12 -10.82 -2.96
C PHE A 22 -1.26 -9.31 -2.74
N GLY A 23 -2.49 -8.84 -2.63
CA GLY A 23 -2.80 -7.48 -2.26
C GLY A 23 -2.74 -7.27 -0.76
N VAL A 24 -2.62 -6.02 -0.34
CA VAL A 24 -2.71 -5.64 1.08
C VAL A 24 -3.88 -4.69 1.28
N GLY A 25 -4.65 -4.91 2.33
CA GLY A 25 -5.84 -4.11 2.62
C GLY A 25 -6.32 -4.22 4.05
N SER A 26 -7.52 -3.72 4.31
CA SER A 26 -8.12 -3.68 5.66
C SER A 26 -8.76 -5.01 6.10
N LYS A 27 -8.92 -5.96 5.19
CA LYS A 27 -9.54 -7.27 5.44
C LYS A 27 -8.86 -8.36 4.62
N ASN A 28 -8.94 -9.60 5.10
CA ASN A 28 -8.57 -10.78 4.31
C ASN A 28 -9.75 -11.15 3.41
N GLU A 29 -9.61 -10.98 2.12
CA GLU A 29 -10.67 -11.16 1.13
C GLU A 29 -10.12 -11.42 -0.27
N ILE A 30 -10.98 -11.71 -1.23
CA ILE A 30 -10.62 -11.77 -2.65
C ILE A 30 -11.21 -10.55 -3.32
N LEU A 31 -10.37 -9.71 -3.93
CA LEU A 31 -10.79 -8.52 -4.64
C LEU A 31 -10.49 -8.59 -6.14
N ASP A 32 -11.31 -7.88 -6.89
CA ASP A 32 -11.02 -7.57 -8.27
C ASP A 32 -9.93 -6.49 -8.31
N TYR A 33 -8.93 -6.66 -9.18
CA TYR A 33 -7.92 -5.64 -9.43
C TYR A 33 -7.80 -5.34 -10.93
N PHE A 34 -7.30 -4.17 -11.24
CA PHE A 34 -7.15 -3.66 -12.59
C PHE A 34 -5.68 -3.56 -12.96
N TYR A 35 -5.32 -3.99 -14.16
CA TYR A 35 -3.95 -4.02 -14.64
C TYR A 35 -3.86 -3.81 -16.15
N ASN A 36 -2.66 -3.50 -16.63
CA ASN A 36 -2.32 -3.51 -18.04
C ASN A 36 -1.17 -4.49 -18.28
N LYS A 37 -1.27 -5.34 -19.30
CA LYS A 37 -0.21 -6.31 -19.64
C LYS A 37 1.11 -5.66 -20.07
N LYS A 38 1.09 -4.41 -20.54
CA LYS A 38 2.26 -3.68 -21.05
C LYS A 38 2.99 -2.85 -20.00
N ILE A 39 2.27 -2.36 -18.98
CA ILE A 39 2.78 -1.45 -17.95
C ILE A 39 2.61 -2.12 -16.60
N PHE A 40 3.71 -2.52 -15.97
CA PHE A 40 3.72 -3.28 -14.73
C PHE A 40 3.41 -2.48 -13.45
N PRO A 41 3.82 -1.21 -13.31
CA PRO A 41 3.73 -0.54 -12.02
C PRO A 41 2.32 -0.15 -11.60
N ASN A 42 1.35 -0.03 -12.52
CA ASN A 42 0.05 0.59 -12.23
C ASN A 42 -1.08 -0.42 -11.99
N ASN A 43 -0.82 -1.47 -11.21
CA ASN A 43 -1.85 -2.39 -10.75
C ASN A 43 -2.59 -1.78 -9.55
N THR A 44 -3.92 -1.68 -9.61
CA THR A 44 -4.71 -1.03 -8.57
C THR A 44 -6.03 -1.74 -8.31
N PHE A 45 -6.56 -1.61 -7.09
CA PHE A 45 -7.94 -1.98 -6.75
C PHE A 45 -8.94 -0.88 -7.12
N ASN A 46 -8.48 0.31 -7.45
CA ASN A 46 -9.33 1.45 -7.75
C ASN A 46 -9.60 1.57 -9.26
N ALA A 47 -10.84 1.22 -9.69
CA ALA A 47 -11.24 1.28 -11.08
C ALA A 47 -11.14 2.70 -11.70
N ASN A 48 -11.35 3.75 -10.91
CA ASN A 48 -11.26 5.13 -11.39
C ASN A 48 -9.79 5.54 -11.56
N PHE A 49 -8.92 5.11 -10.65
CA PHE A 49 -7.48 5.30 -10.76
C PHE A 49 -6.95 4.58 -12.01
N ALA A 50 -7.34 3.33 -12.25
CA ALA A 50 -6.96 2.61 -13.47
C ALA A 50 -7.37 3.38 -14.75
N LYS A 51 -8.56 3.99 -14.77
CA LYS A 51 -9.06 4.77 -15.91
C LYS A 51 -8.32 6.08 -16.13
N SER A 52 -7.68 6.67 -15.11
CA SER A 52 -6.90 7.91 -15.25
C SER A 52 -5.55 7.70 -15.94
N PHE A 53 -4.98 6.50 -15.84
CA PHE A 53 -3.66 6.17 -16.40
C PHE A 53 -3.72 5.30 -17.67
N LEU A 54 -4.80 4.54 -17.85
CA LEU A 54 -4.91 3.54 -18.91
C LEU A 54 -6.05 3.88 -19.87
N LYS A 55 -5.82 3.64 -21.15
CA LYS A 55 -6.91 3.67 -22.13
C LYS A 55 -7.90 2.55 -21.81
N LYS A 56 -9.20 2.83 -21.95
CA LYS A 56 -10.30 1.93 -21.58
C LYS A 56 -10.16 0.51 -22.16
N ASN A 57 -9.67 0.38 -23.38
CA ASN A 57 -9.45 -0.89 -24.08
C ASN A 57 -8.20 -1.67 -23.62
N GLU A 58 -7.33 -1.04 -22.83
CA GLU A 58 -6.10 -1.66 -22.31
C GLU A 58 -6.24 -2.17 -20.87
N ILE A 59 -7.30 -1.74 -20.18
CA ILE A 59 -7.59 -2.17 -18.80
C ILE A 59 -8.02 -3.63 -18.81
N LYS A 60 -7.29 -4.46 -18.08
CA LYS A 60 -7.65 -5.83 -17.76
C LYS A 60 -8.12 -5.94 -16.33
N LYS A 61 -8.93 -6.94 -16.04
CA LYS A 61 -9.46 -7.23 -14.71
C LYS A 61 -9.04 -8.64 -14.30
N GLY A 62 -8.58 -8.78 -13.08
CA GLY A 62 -8.24 -10.05 -12.46
C GLY A 62 -8.78 -10.13 -11.04
N LYS A 63 -8.63 -11.30 -10.40
CA LYS A 63 -8.91 -11.49 -8.98
C LYS A 63 -7.63 -11.85 -8.26
N ILE A 64 -7.47 -11.37 -7.03
CA ILE A 64 -6.32 -11.66 -6.19
C ILE A 64 -6.73 -11.74 -4.72
N GLU A 65 -6.04 -12.58 -3.97
CA GLU A 65 -6.14 -12.62 -2.52
C GLU A 65 -5.59 -11.31 -1.93
N VAL A 66 -6.31 -10.73 -0.99
CA VAL A 66 -5.89 -9.56 -0.21
C VAL A 66 -5.74 -9.99 1.24
N LYS A 67 -4.64 -9.59 1.88
CA LYS A 67 -4.35 -9.86 3.29
C LYS A 67 -4.18 -8.56 4.06
N THR A 68 -4.46 -8.59 5.34
CA THR A 68 -4.13 -7.47 6.22
C THR A 68 -2.64 -7.47 6.55
N LEU A 69 -2.04 -6.30 6.81
CA LEU A 69 -0.67 -6.23 7.33
C LEU A 69 -0.52 -7.05 8.62
N LYS A 70 -1.54 -7.02 9.49
CA LYS A 70 -1.57 -7.87 10.69
C LYS A 70 -1.37 -9.34 10.35
N SER A 71 -2.16 -9.89 9.42
CA SER A 71 -2.05 -11.31 9.07
C SER A 71 -0.74 -11.64 8.35
N ILE A 72 -0.18 -10.70 7.59
CA ILE A 72 1.14 -10.86 6.96
C ILE A 72 2.22 -10.94 8.02
N MET A 73 2.25 -10.01 8.95
CA MET A 73 3.24 -10.00 10.03
C MET A 73 3.15 -11.27 10.88
N GLU A 74 1.95 -11.73 11.20
CA GLU A 74 1.73 -12.97 11.98
C GLU A 74 2.25 -14.23 11.28
N ASN A 75 2.20 -14.28 9.96
CA ASN A 75 2.60 -15.46 9.19
C ASN A 75 4.06 -15.45 8.72
N TYR A 76 4.67 -14.28 8.56
CA TYR A 76 5.96 -14.14 7.89
C TYR A 76 7.04 -13.43 8.72
N SER A 77 6.70 -12.91 9.90
CA SER A 77 7.67 -12.23 10.78
C SER A 77 7.50 -12.67 12.23
N THR A 78 8.62 -12.84 12.91
CA THR A 78 8.66 -12.99 14.38
C THR A 78 8.88 -11.66 15.08
N GLU A 79 9.31 -10.64 14.33
CA GLU A 79 9.62 -9.32 14.85
C GLU A 79 8.34 -8.52 15.12
N LYS A 80 8.35 -7.79 16.23
CA LYS A 80 7.28 -6.85 16.58
C LYS A 80 7.63 -5.40 16.24
N LYS A 81 8.90 -5.15 15.93
CA LYS A 81 9.38 -3.84 15.52
C LYS A 81 9.55 -3.78 14.02
N ILE A 82 9.08 -2.69 13.42
CA ILE A 82 9.21 -2.35 12.01
C ILE A 82 9.95 -1.01 11.96
N ASP A 83 11.15 -1.00 11.38
CA ASP A 83 11.94 0.23 11.25
C ASP A 83 11.32 1.18 10.21
N LEU A 84 10.88 0.63 9.09
CA LEU A 84 10.22 1.37 8.01
C LEU A 84 9.06 0.55 7.42
N LEU A 85 7.87 1.13 7.41
CA LEU A 85 6.74 0.66 6.63
C LEU A 85 6.57 1.59 5.41
N ASP A 86 6.89 1.07 4.23
CA ASP A 86 6.71 1.77 2.95
C ASP A 86 5.43 1.30 2.28
N ILE A 87 4.53 2.25 1.97
CA ILE A 87 3.21 1.99 1.38
C ILE A 87 3.08 2.77 0.08
N ASP A 88 2.94 2.05 -1.00
CA ASP A 88 2.61 2.54 -2.33
C ASP A 88 1.62 1.53 -2.95
N ALA A 89 0.33 1.79 -2.74
CA ALA A 89 -0.76 0.89 -3.09
C ALA A 89 -1.73 1.47 -4.14
N GLU A 90 -1.24 2.47 -4.89
CA GLU A 90 -1.95 3.04 -6.05
C GLU A 90 -3.40 3.41 -5.72
N GLY A 91 -3.57 4.19 -4.64
CA GLY A 91 -4.85 4.68 -4.15
C GLY A 91 -5.60 3.74 -3.21
N PHE A 92 -4.93 2.68 -2.71
CA PHE A 92 -5.46 1.78 -1.68
C PHE A 92 -4.76 1.93 -0.32
N ASP A 93 -3.90 2.92 -0.18
CA ASP A 93 -2.95 3.17 0.90
C ASP A 93 -3.61 3.25 2.28
N LEU A 94 -4.73 3.97 2.39
CA LEU A 94 -5.49 4.05 3.63
C LEU A 94 -6.04 2.68 4.07
N ASN A 95 -6.41 1.81 3.12
CA ASN A 95 -6.87 0.46 3.44
C ASN A 95 -5.71 -0.41 3.95
N VAL A 96 -4.50 -0.23 3.43
CA VAL A 96 -3.29 -0.88 3.94
C VAL A 96 -3.05 -0.48 5.38
N LEU A 97 -3.07 0.82 5.71
CA LEU A 97 -2.93 1.32 7.08
C LEU A 97 -3.99 0.75 8.03
N LYS A 98 -5.26 0.70 7.60
CA LYS A 98 -6.36 0.12 8.39
C LYS A 98 -6.20 -1.38 8.67
N GLY A 99 -5.42 -2.10 7.87
CA GLY A 99 -5.10 -3.49 8.05
C GLY A 99 -3.96 -3.78 9.03
N MET A 100 -3.32 -2.73 9.58
CA MET A 100 -2.21 -2.85 10.54
C MET A 100 -2.71 -2.88 11.98
N ASP A 101 -2.09 -3.72 12.79
CA ASP A 101 -2.30 -3.77 14.24
C ASP A 101 -1.24 -2.92 14.95
N PHE A 102 -1.53 -1.62 15.10
CA PHE A 102 -0.64 -0.64 15.75
C PHE A 102 -0.46 -0.82 17.25
N GLU A 103 -1.27 -1.66 17.89
CA GLU A 103 -1.12 -1.99 19.32
C GLU A 103 -0.11 -3.14 19.50
N LYS A 104 -0.08 -4.07 18.55
CA LYS A 104 0.80 -5.24 18.60
C LYS A 104 2.19 -4.96 18.03
N TYR A 105 2.29 -4.08 17.02
CA TYR A 105 3.53 -3.80 16.29
C TYR A 105 3.95 -2.35 16.47
N THR A 106 5.23 -2.14 16.77
CA THR A 106 5.85 -0.82 16.83
C THR A 106 6.45 -0.48 15.48
N ILE A 107 6.11 0.70 14.95
CA ILE A 107 6.64 1.20 13.68
C ILE A 107 7.37 2.51 13.95
N ASP A 108 8.63 2.62 13.53
CA ASP A 108 9.43 3.83 13.73
C ASP A 108 9.09 4.89 12.66
N LEU A 109 9.09 4.47 11.39
CA LEU A 109 8.81 5.34 10.25
C LEU A 109 7.74 4.71 9.35
N ILE A 110 6.89 5.56 8.79
CA ILE A 110 5.95 5.21 7.71
C ILE A 110 6.24 6.13 6.53
N MET A 111 6.59 5.58 5.39
CA MET A 111 6.56 6.27 4.10
C MET A 111 5.29 5.86 3.37
N ILE A 112 4.56 6.84 2.84
CA ILE A 112 3.27 6.57 2.20
C ILE A 112 3.02 7.56 1.07
N GLU A 113 2.52 7.06 -0.06
CA GLU A 113 2.10 7.92 -1.14
C GLU A 113 0.77 8.62 -0.82
N VAL A 114 0.74 9.95 -1.01
CA VAL A 114 -0.43 10.78 -0.73
C VAL A 114 -0.79 11.59 -1.96
N HIS A 115 -1.86 11.20 -2.62
CA HIS A 115 -2.39 11.92 -3.77
C HIS A 115 -3.24 13.12 -3.34
N HIS A 116 -3.07 14.26 -4.04
CA HIS A 116 -3.78 15.50 -3.76
C HIS A 116 -4.03 16.29 -5.05
N TYR A 117 -4.63 15.62 -6.06
CA TYR A 117 -4.85 16.25 -7.38
C TYR A 117 -6.23 16.87 -7.53
N ASP A 118 -7.23 16.41 -6.76
CA ASP A 118 -8.61 16.83 -6.79
C ASP A 118 -9.24 16.75 -5.39
N ASP A 119 -10.49 17.20 -5.23
CA ASP A 119 -11.18 17.20 -3.94
C ASP A 119 -11.35 15.80 -3.34
N LYS A 120 -11.46 14.77 -4.17
CA LYS A 120 -11.60 13.38 -3.72
C LYS A 120 -10.28 12.85 -3.16
N THR A 121 -9.18 13.04 -3.86
CA THR A 121 -7.84 12.64 -3.42
C THR A 121 -7.41 13.46 -2.21
N LYS A 122 -7.73 14.75 -2.17
CA LYS A 122 -7.54 15.62 -0.99
C LYS A 122 -8.26 15.09 0.25
N LYS A 123 -9.49 14.62 0.08
CA LYS A 123 -10.23 14.00 1.20
C LYS A 123 -9.50 12.76 1.72
N ILE A 124 -9.05 11.88 0.85
CA ILE A 124 -8.29 10.67 1.23
C ILE A 124 -6.96 11.06 1.90
N ALA A 125 -6.25 12.05 1.37
CA ALA A 125 -5.04 12.59 1.97
C ALA A 125 -5.28 13.04 3.42
N ASN A 126 -6.34 13.82 3.66
CA ASN A 126 -6.73 14.24 5.00
C ASN A 126 -7.11 13.08 5.92
N GLU A 127 -7.76 12.03 5.38
CA GLU A 127 -8.06 10.81 6.16
C GLU A 127 -6.79 10.07 6.56
N ILE A 128 -5.78 9.97 5.69
CA ILE A 128 -4.46 9.37 6.00
C ILE A 128 -3.77 10.17 7.10
N LEU A 129 -3.67 11.50 6.93
CA LEU A 129 -3.07 12.39 7.91
C LEU A 129 -3.73 12.25 9.29
N ASN A 130 -5.06 12.31 9.33
CA ASN A 130 -5.84 12.17 10.57
C ASN A 130 -5.67 10.78 11.20
N PHE A 131 -5.63 9.74 10.38
CA PHE A 131 -5.42 8.36 10.86
C PHE A 131 -4.07 8.21 11.54
N LEU A 132 -3.00 8.66 10.87
CA LEU A 132 -1.64 8.56 11.40
C LEU A 132 -1.42 9.45 12.63
N THR A 133 -1.99 10.66 12.65
CA THR A 133 -1.95 11.55 13.82
C THR A 133 -2.61 10.89 15.04
N LYS A 134 -3.78 10.25 14.87
CA LYS A 134 -4.45 9.49 15.94
C LYS A 134 -3.65 8.29 16.44
N LYS A 135 -2.71 7.78 15.63
CA LYS A 135 -1.79 6.72 15.99
C LYS A 135 -0.44 7.25 16.51
N ASN A 136 -0.36 8.54 16.88
CA ASN A 136 0.84 9.22 17.38
C ASN A 136 2.01 9.27 16.40
N PHE A 137 1.72 9.41 15.10
CA PHE A 137 2.72 9.72 14.09
C PHE A 137 2.68 11.19 13.71
N LYS A 138 3.85 11.80 13.51
CA LYS A 138 4.02 13.17 13.02
C LYS A 138 4.62 13.15 11.63
N LEU A 139 4.08 13.98 10.74
CA LEU A 139 4.67 14.26 9.44
C LEU A 139 6.03 14.94 9.63
N VAL A 140 7.09 14.34 9.14
CA VAL A 140 8.46 14.88 9.21
C VAL A 140 8.99 15.32 7.86
N PHE A 141 8.44 14.77 6.77
CA PHE A 141 8.75 15.17 5.41
C PHE A 141 7.56 14.86 4.49
N GLY A 142 7.30 15.72 3.51
CA GLY A 142 6.26 15.47 2.51
C GLY A 142 6.42 16.34 1.29
N ILE A 143 6.26 15.73 0.12
CA ILE A 143 6.13 16.41 -1.18
C ILE A 143 4.72 16.08 -1.68
N TYR A 144 3.86 17.09 -1.76
CA TYR A 144 2.49 16.94 -2.27
C TYR A 144 2.39 17.41 -3.74
N PRO A 145 1.78 16.62 -4.63
CA PRO A 145 1.40 15.20 -4.45
C PRO A 145 2.63 14.30 -4.49
N GLY A 146 2.66 13.26 -3.68
CA GLY A 146 3.75 12.28 -3.65
C GLY A 146 3.99 11.68 -2.27
N ASN A 147 5.23 11.30 -1.99
CA ASN A 147 5.60 10.57 -0.79
C ASN A 147 5.68 11.47 0.45
N CYS A 148 5.07 10.99 1.52
CA CYS A 148 5.11 11.60 2.85
C CYS A 148 5.77 10.64 3.84
N ILE A 149 6.63 11.17 4.70
CA ILE A 149 7.30 10.40 5.77
C ILE A 149 6.74 10.84 7.11
N PHE A 150 6.26 9.86 7.85
CA PHE A 150 5.77 10.02 9.22
C PHE A 150 6.67 9.30 10.19
N LYS A 151 6.94 9.92 11.33
CA LYS A 151 7.73 9.35 12.42
C LYS A 151 6.87 9.15 13.64
N LYS A 152 7.04 8.01 14.32
CA LYS A 152 6.40 7.76 15.61
C LYS A 152 6.84 8.82 16.63
N SER A 153 5.88 9.46 17.28
CA SER A 153 6.17 10.33 18.44
C SER A 153 6.47 9.47 19.65
N ILE A 154 7.47 9.86 20.40
CA ILE A 154 7.83 9.25 21.68
C ILE A 154 6.80 9.68 22.72
#